data_ac4075e353f7f6151a250622ea28b8b8
#
_entry.id   ac4075e353f7f6151a250622ea28b8b8
#
_cell.length_a   1.000
_cell.length_b   1.000
_cell.length_c   1.000
_cell.angle_alpha   90.00
_cell.angle_beta   90.00
_cell.angle_gamma   90.00
#
_symmetry.space_group_name_H-M   'P 1'
#
loop_
_entity.id
_entity.type
_entity.pdbx_description
1 polymer ?
#
loop_
_entity_poly.entity_id
_entity_poly.type
_entity_poly.pdbx_seq_one_letter_code
_entity_poly.pdbx_strand_id
1 'polypeptide(L)'
;MNILGVRYGHDASAALIIDWQIIADVAEERFTRVKNDASFPINSIQYCLKAGNINSKELDCLAIPTTFVQDAFHSFFSIPEPILPQTQKPLWQ
;
A
#
# COMPACT_ATOMS: atom_id res chain seq x y z
N MET A 1 -2.96 -14.87 -3.22
CA MET A 1 -3.78 -13.68 -3.33
C MET A 1 -3.12 -12.53 -2.60
N ASN A 2 -3.00 -11.40 -3.26
CA ASN A 2 -2.34 -10.21 -2.72
C ASN A 2 -3.39 -9.15 -2.40
N ILE A 3 -3.49 -8.78 -1.13
CA ILE A 3 -4.49 -7.83 -0.65
C ILE A 3 -3.78 -6.66 0.02
N LEU A 4 -4.06 -5.44 -0.41
CA LEU A 4 -3.58 -4.22 0.24
C LEU A 4 -4.75 -3.54 0.94
N GLY A 5 -4.63 -3.36 2.26
CA GLY A 5 -5.56 -2.57 3.03
C GLY A 5 -5.03 -1.16 3.21
N VAL A 6 -5.88 -0.16 2.98
CA VAL A 6 -5.49 1.24 3.07
C VAL A 6 -6.50 1.99 3.92
N ARG A 7 -6.00 2.82 4.82
CA ARG A 7 -6.83 3.69 5.64
C ARG A 7 -6.29 5.11 5.56
N TYR A 8 -7.18 6.09 5.40
CA TYR A 8 -6.80 7.49 5.42
C TYR A 8 -7.98 8.33 5.91
N GLY A 9 -7.73 9.63 6.09
CA GLY A 9 -8.71 10.52 6.68
C GLY A 9 -8.59 10.61 8.19
N HIS A 10 -7.98 9.62 8.84
CA HIS A 10 -7.69 9.58 10.26
C HIS A 10 -6.72 8.42 10.50
N ASP A 11 -5.56 8.72 11.07
CA ASP A 11 -4.55 7.69 11.35
C ASP A 11 -4.23 6.84 10.11
N ALA A 12 -3.79 7.51 9.06
CA ALA A 12 -3.49 6.86 7.78
C ALA A 12 -2.50 5.70 7.95
N SER A 13 -2.78 4.61 7.27
CA SER A 13 -1.96 3.41 7.36
C SER A 13 -2.19 2.50 6.17
N ALA A 14 -1.30 1.51 6.00
CA ALA A 14 -1.47 0.47 5.00
C ALA A 14 -0.98 -0.86 5.54
N ALA A 15 -1.58 -1.95 5.06
CA ALA A 15 -1.19 -3.30 5.40
C ALA A 15 -1.25 -4.17 4.15
N LEU A 16 -0.27 -5.04 3.99
CA LEU A 16 -0.20 -5.97 2.87
C LEU A 16 -0.35 -7.40 3.38
N ILE A 17 -1.27 -8.12 2.75
CA ILE A 17 -1.51 -9.53 3.05
C ILE A 17 -1.25 -10.32 1.77
N ILE A 18 -0.38 -11.31 1.84
CA ILE A 18 -0.09 -12.22 0.74
C ILE A 18 -0.38 -13.64 1.21
N ASP A 19 -1.26 -14.32 0.50
CA ASP A 19 -1.65 -15.71 0.81
C ASP A 19 -2.05 -15.86 2.28
N TRP A 20 -2.86 -14.89 2.75
CA TRP A 20 -3.43 -14.87 4.10
C TRP A 20 -2.40 -14.65 5.21
N GLN A 21 -1.21 -14.20 4.87
CA GLN A 21 -0.19 -13.81 5.84
C GLN A 21 0.05 -12.32 5.79
N ILE A 22 0.13 -11.69 6.95
CA ILE A 22 0.46 -10.26 7.05
C ILE A 22 1.94 -10.08 6.76
N ILE A 23 2.25 -9.41 5.66
CA ILE A 23 3.63 -9.16 5.24
C ILE A 23 4.16 -7.86 5.86
N ALA A 24 3.31 -6.82 5.89
CA ALA A 24 3.68 -5.53 6.44
C ALA A 24 2.43 -4.81 6.91
N ASP A 25 2.58 -3.99 7.94
CA ASP A 25 1.49 -3.18 8.50
C ASP A 25 2.15 -1.96 9.14
N VAL A 26 1.91 -0.77 8.59
CA VAL A 26 2.63 0.41 9.01
C VAL A 26 1.76 1.66 8.92
N ALA A 27 1.92 2.57 9.87
CA ALA A 27 1.23 3.85 9.89
C ALA A 27 2.03 4.91 9.14
N GLU A 28 1.32 5.82 8.47
CA GLU A 28 1.95 6.88 7.67
C GLU A 28 2.76 7.84 8.55
N GLU A 29 2.32 8.09 9.79
CA GLU A 29 3.06 8.98 10.68
C GLU A 29 4.48 8.50 10.97
N ARG A 30 4.74 7.22 10.79
CA ARG A 30 6.09 6.66 10.95
C ARG A 30 7.07 7.29 9.97
N PHE A 31 6.58 7.69 8.79
CA PHE A 31 7.39 8.31 7.74
C PHE A 31 7.33 9.83 7.79
N THR A 32 6.13 10.37 7.98
CA THR A 32 5.90 11.83 7.92
C THR A 32 6.16 12.52 9.24
N ARG A 33 6.13 11.78 10.36
CA ARG A 33 6.25 12.31 11.71
C ARG A 33 5.13 13.27 12.09
N VAL A 34 4.03 13.24 11.35
CA VAL A 34 2.83 14.03 11.66
C VAL A 34 1.91 13.15 12.47
N LYS A 35 1.64 13.56 13.71
CA LYS A 35 0.78 12.79 14.61
C LYS A 35 -0.63 12.68 14.03
N ASN A 36 -1.17 11.45 14.00
CA ASN A 36 -2.50 11.16 13.46
C ASN A 36 -2.64 11.64 12.00
N ASP A 37 -1.58 11.47 11.21
CA ASP A 37 -1.56 11.89 9.81
C ASP A 37 -2.79 11.33 9.09
N ALA A 38 -3.58 12.23 8.50
CA ALA A 38 -4.82 11.88 7.82
C ALA A 38 -4.67 11.83 6.30
N SER A 39 -3.47 12.09 5.78
CA SER A 39 -3.21 12.11 4.35
C SER A 39 -3.30 10.70 3.75
N PHE A 40 -3.38 10.62 2.42
CA PHE A 40 -3.32 9.33 1.75
C PHE A 40 -1.96 8.68 2.02
N PRO A 41 -1.91 7.41 2.46
CA PRO A 41 -0.68 6.83 3.01
C PRO A 41 0.28 6.34 1.91
N ILE A 42 0.83 7.25 1.12
CA ILE A 42 1.73 6.93 0.01
C ILE A 42 2.96 6.17 0.49
N ASN A 43 3.58 6.66 1.55
CA ASN A 43 4.82 6.05 2.05
C ASN A 43 4.56 4.66 2.62
N SER A 44 3.44 4.50 3.34
CA SER A 44 3.05 3.21 3.91
C SER A 44 2.78 2.19 2.82
N ILE A 45 2.08 2.60 1.74
CA ILE A 45 1.79 1.73 0.60
C ILE A 45 3.08 1.29 -0.08
N GLN A 46 3.98 2.23 -0.35
CA GLN A 46 5.26 1.91 -0.98
C GLN A 46 6.09 0.96 -0.11
N TYR A 47 6.09 1.20 1.19
CA TYR A 47 6.78 0.31 2.12
C TYR A 47 6.22 -1.11 2.06
N CYS A 48 4.88 -1.24 2.06
CA CYS A 48 4.23 -2.55 2.01
C CYS A 48 4.53 -3.28 0.70
N LEU A 49 4.43 -2.60 -0.42
CA LEU A 49 4.71 -3.21 -1.72
C LEU A 49 6.16 -3.66 -1.83
N LYS A 50 7.08 -2.83 -1.34
CA LYS A 50 8.49 -3.17 -1.33
C LYS A 50 8.77 -4.36 -0.42
N ALA A 51 8.16 -4.41 0.76
CA ALA A 51 8.30 -5.51 1.69
C ALA A 51 7.80 -6.83 1.10
N GLY A 52 6.72 -6.77 0.32
CA GLY A 52 6.18 -7.95 -0.37
C GLY A 52 6.86 -8.24 -1.69
N ASN A 53 7.74 -7.37 -2.14
CA ASN A 53 8.44 -7.49 -3.42
C ASN A 53 7.47 -7.61 -4.60
N ILE A 54 6.41 -6.80 -4.59
CA ILE A 54 5.38 -6.80 -5.63
C ILE A 54 5.12 -5.36 -6.09
N ASN A 55 4.55 -5.24 -7.29
CA ASN A 55 4.05 -3.98 -7.83
C ASN A 55 2.55 -3.85 -7.56
N SER A 56 2.04 -2.62 -7.68
CA SER A 56 0.61 -2.39 -7.50
C SER A 56 -0.24 -3.21 -8.48
N LYS A 57 0.29 -3.49 -9.66
CA LYS A 57 -0.42 -4.28 -10.69
C LYS A 57 -0.59 -5.74 -10.29
N GLU A 58 0.17 -6.20 -9.31
CA GLU A 58 0.09 -7.59 -8.83
C GLU A 58 -0.91 -7.76 -7.70
N LEU A 59 -1.57 -6.68 -7.27
CA LEU A 59 -2.58 -6.73 -6.23
C LEU A 59 -3.88 -7.31 -6.80
N ASP A 60 -4.48 -8.21 -6.04
CA ASP A 60 -5.76 -8.82 -6.39
C ASP A 60 -6.93 -8.04 -5.80
N CYS A 61 -6.70 -7.38 -4.68
CA CYS A 61 -7.75 -6.66 -3.97
C CYS A 61 -7.18 -5.44 -3.26
N LEU A 62 -7.93 -4.34 -3.31
CA LEU A 62 -7.63 -3.13 -2.57
C LEU A 62 -8.79 -2.88 -1.60
N ALA A 63 -8.53 -3.02 -0.30
CA ALA A 63 -9.52 -2.83 0.74
C ALA A 63 -9.39 -1.43 1.32
N ILE A 64 -10.42 -0.60 1.16
CA ILE A 64 -10.41 0.80 1.59
C ILE A 64 -11.75 1.15 2.25
N PRO A 65 -11.81 2.21 3.08
CA PRO A 65 -13.07 2.68 3.64
C PRO A 65 -14.02 3.11 2.52
N THR A 66 -15.28 2.69 2.59
CA THR A 66 -16.23 2.89 1.51
C THR A 66 -16.54 4.35 1.22
N THR A 67 -16.44 5.22 2.21
CA THR A 67 -16.76 6.64 2.06
C THR A 67 -15.84 7.35 1.07
N PHE A 68 -14.62 6.84 0.86
CA PHE A 68 -13.59 7.52 0.06
C PHE A 68 -13.12 6.68 -1.13
N VAL A 69 -13.96 5.76 -1.63
CA VAL A 69 -13.54 4.79 -2.64
C VAL A 69 -12.97 5.46 -3.89
N GLN A 70 -13.68 6.46 -4.45
CA GLN A 70 -13.22 7.11 -5.69
C GLN A 70 -11.90 7.85 -5.50
N ASP A 71 -11.79 8.59 -4.41
CA ASP A 71 -10.57 9.36 -4.12
C ASP A 71 -9.39 8.41 -3.88
N ALA A 72 -9.63 7.30 -3.20
CA ALA A 72 -8.60 6.31 -2.94
C ALA A 72 -8.09 5.68 -4.24
N PHE A 73 -8.99 5.31 -5.15
CA PHE A 73 -8.58 4.73 -6.43
C PHE A 73 -7.76 5.72 -7.24
N HIS A 74 -8.23 6.98 -7.34
CA HIS A 74 -7.50 8.00 -8.08
C HIS A 74 -6.09 8.20 -7.52
N SER A 75 -5.99 8.35 -6.20
CA SER A 75 -4.71 8.56 -5.54
C SER A 75 -3.80 7.33 -5.66
N PHE A 76 -4.37 6.14 -5.54
CA PHE A 76 -3.63 4.89 -5.63
C PHE A 76 -2.95 4.73 -7.00
N PHE A 77 -3.68 5.01 -8.08
CA PHE A 77 -3.11 4.87 -9.41
C PHE A 77 -2.09 5.95 -9.75
N SER A 78 -2.01 7.01 -8.94
CA SER A 78 -1.00 8.06 -9.09
C SER A 78 0.29 7.78 -8.33
N ILE A 79 0.33 6.73 -7.50
CA ILE A 79 1.48 6.43 -6.65
C ILE A 79 2.62 5.87 -7.49
N PRO A 80 3.85 6.42 -7.35
CA PRO A 80 5.01 5.82 -8.00
C PRO A 80 5.27 4.41 -7.47
N GLU A 81 5.60 3.49 -8.36
CA GLU A 81 5.93 2.14 -7.94
C GLU A 81 7.27 2.13 -7.19
N PRO A 82 7.43 1.26 -6.19
CA PRO A 82 8.71 1.10 -5.53
C PRO A 82 9.74 0.50 -6.47
N ILE A 83 11.00 0.84 -6.26
CA ILE A 83 12.11 0.26 -7.02
C ILE A 83 12.36 -1.14 -6.48
N LEU A 84 12.18 -2.15 -7.34
CA LEU A 84 12.41 -3.55 -6.99
C LEU A 84 13.66 -4.07 -7.66
N PRO A 85 14.47 -4.89 -6.96
CA PRO A 85 15.60 -5.55 -7.62
C PRO A 85 15.13 -6.44 -8.77
N GLN A 86 15.88 -6.38 -9.88
CA GLN A 86 15.52 -7.17 -11.07
C GLN A 86 15.43 -8.66 -10.77
N THR A 87 16.35 -9.16 -9.97
CA THR A 87 16.42 -10.58 -9.63
C THR A 87 15.23 -11.08 -8.82
N GLN A 88 14.42 -10.16 -8.27
CA GLN A 88 13.26 -10.52 -7.45
C GLN A 88 11.95 -10.43 -8.20
N LYS A 89 11.99 -10.04 -9.46
CA LYS A 89 10.77 -9.96 -10.27
C LYS A 89 10.35 -11.35 -10.74
N PRO A 90 9.04 -11.65 -10.73
CA PRO A 90 8.55 -12.91 -11.30
C PRO A 90 8.90 -13.03 -12.77
N LEU A 91 9.05 -14.26 -13.25
CA LEU A 91 9.45 -14.52 -14.64
C LEU A 91 8.40 -14.09 -15.67
N TRP A 92 7.13 -13.97 -15.25
CA TRP A 92 6.06 -13.58 -16.17
C TRP A 92 5.95 -12.08 -16.39
N GLN A 93 6.76 -11.30 -15.74
CA GLN A 93 6.77 -9.83 -15.89
C GLN A 93 7.69 -9.36 -17.00
#